data_dbf61417b012cb81648a220119aa6195
#
_entry.id   dbf61417b012cb81648a220119aa6195
#
_cell.length_a   1.000
_cell.length_b   1.000
_cell.length_c   1.000
_cell.angle_alpha   90.00
_cell.angle_beta   90.00
_cell.angle_gamma   90.00
#
_symmetry.space_group_name_H-M   'P 1'
#
loop_
_entity.id
_entity.type
_entity.pdbx_description
1 polymer ?
#
loop_
_entity_poly.entity_id
_entity_poly.type
_entity_poly.pdbx_seq_one_letter_code
_entity_poly.pdbx_strand_id
1 'polypeptide(L)'
;RVVLIAPEYNELVYRLPLNTYSLVDLDNPDYNRYPGLRYVIASECILEPGDSIFIPSGYWHLMTYLDGGCSVAYRKIAQSNKMIAHALLNLIIYLPVDKLLVNLFPKGWQALKERIADKRAGEILMNSKKYPLHI
;
A
#
# COMPACT_ATOMS: atom_id res chain seq x y z
N ARG A 1 -13.21 -5.84 10.41
CA ARG A 1 -12.63 -6.52 9.25
C ARG A 1 -11.23 -5.98 8.98
N VAL A 2 -10.26 -6.87 8.76
CA VAL A 2 -8.89 -6.52 8.40
C VAL A 2 -8.52 -7.26 7.11
N VAL A 3 -7.96 -6.54 6.14
CA VAL A 3 -7.41 -7.09 4.91
C VAL A 3 -5.91 -6.85 4.90
N LEU A 4 -5.12 -7.88 4.64
CA LEU A 4 -3.66 -7.82 4.57
C LEU A 4 -3.17 -8.24 3.20
N ILE A 5 -2.22 -7.48 2.64
CA ILE A 5 -1.55 -7.80 1.39
C ILE A 5 -0.03 -7.76 1.61
N ALA A 6 0.66 -8.79 1.15
CA ALA A 6 2.10 -8.90 1.32
C ALA A 6 2.87 -7.83 0.50
N PRO A 7 4.06 -7.39 0.96
CA PRO A 7 4.83 -6.34 0.28
C PRO A 7 5.35 -6.73 -1.11
N GLU A 8 5.35 -8.01 -1.45
CA GLU A 8 5.69 -8.49 -2.80
C GLU A 8 4.73 -7.97 -3.88
N TYR A 9 3.49 -7.62 -3.50
CA TYR A 9 2.48 -7.04 -4.39
C TYR A 9 2.51 -5.52 -4.48
N ASN A 10 3.52 -4.84 -3.91
CA ASN A 10 3.62 -3.38 -3.85
C ASN A 10 3.31 -2.66 -5.17
N GLU A 11 3.80 -3.18 -6.28
CA GLU A 11 3.60 -2.54 -7.56
C GLU A 11 2.22 -2.90 -8.17
N LEU A 12 1.70 -4.11 -7.86
CA LEU A 12 0.37 -4.56 -8.30
C LEU A 12 -0.78 -3.91 -7.53
N VAL A 13 -0.51 -3.38 -6.34
CA VAL A 13 -1.44 -2.50 -5.61
C VAL A 13 -1.24 -1.01 -5.96
N TYR A 14 -0.48 -0.72 -7.02
CA TYR A 14 -0.28 0.65 -7.55
C TYR A 14 0.24 1.63 -6.50
N ARG A 15 1.27 1.22 -5.77
CA ARG A 15 1.93 2.06 -4.78
C ARG A 15 2.44 3.37 -5.39
N LEU A 16 2.02 4.50 -4.84
CA LEU A 16 2.48 5.80 -5.28
C LEU A 16 3.96 6.03 -4.89
N PRO A 17 4.77 6.63 -5.79
CA PRO A 17 6.15 7.00 -5.47
C PRO A 17 6.20 8.07 -4.36
N LEU A 18 7.27 8.07 -3.59
CA LEU A 18 7.52 8.95 -2.43
C LEU A 18 6.46 8.83 -1.32
N ASN A 19 5.64 7.78 -1.38
CA ASN A 19 4.50 7.62 -0.52
C ASN A 19 4.30 6.14 -0.15
N THR A 20 3.56 5.90 0.93
CA THR A 20 3.12 4.57 1.37
C THR A 20 1.63 4.36 1.11
N TYR A 21 1.06 5.12 0.16
CA TYR A 21 -0.35 5.02 -0.22
C TYR A 21 -0.53 4.34 -1.57
N SER A 22 -1.68 3.72 -1.72
CA SER A 22 -2.26 3.27 -2.97
C SER A 22 -3.59 4.00 -3.19
N LEU A 23 -3.98 4.17 -4.45
CA LEU A 23 -5.29 4.71 -4.83
C LEU A 23 -6.34 3.61 -5.02
N VAL A 24 -5.94 2.37 -4.83
CA VAL A 24 -6.84 1.22 -4.97
C VAL A 24 -7.81 1.19 -3.80
N ASP A 25 -9.10 1.15 -4.13
CA ASP A 25 -10.16 0.81 -3.18
C ASP A 25 -10.29 -0.71 -3.12
N LEU A 26 -9.91 -1.31 -1.99
CA LEU A 26 -10.00 -2.75 -1.79
C LEU A 26 -11.42 -3.22 -1.41
N ASP A 27 -12.29 -2.31 -0.99
CA ASP A 27 -13.69 -2.62 -0.71
C ASP A 27 -14.52 -2.66 -1.99
N ASN A 28 -14.11 -1.89 -3.03
CA ASN A 28 -14.75 -1.86 -4.34
C ASN A 28 -13.69 -1.80 -5.45
N PRO A 29 -12.97 -2.89 -5.72
CA PRO A 29 -11.83 -2.89 -6.62
C PRO A 29 -12.23 -2.73 -8.09
N ASP A 30 -11.71 -1.68 -8.74
CA ASP A 30 -11.86 -1.50 -10.19
C ASP A 30 -10.78 -2.28 -10.95
N TYR A 31 -11.07 -3.50 -11.33
CA TYR A 31 -10.16 -4.36 -12.10
C TYR A 31 -9.92 -3.90 -13.55
N ASN A 32 -10.73 -2.99 -14.08
CA ASN A 32 -10.51 -2.42 -15.41
C ASN A 32 -9.47 -1.31 -15.33
N ARG A 33 -9.56 -0.47 -14.30
CA ARG A 33 -8.58 0.59 -14.04
C ARG A 33 -7.27 0.03 -13.48
N TYR A 34 -7.34 -1.00 -12.65
CA TYR A 34 -6.23 -1.60 -11.94
C TYR A 34 -6.12 -3.11 -12.21
N PRO A 35 -5.77 -3.52 -13.46
CA PRO A 35 -5.75 -4.94 -13.84
C PRO A 35 -4.75 -5.78 -13.02
N GLY A 36 -3.72 -5.18 -12.44
CA GLY A 36 -2.75 -5.85 -11.56
C GLY A 36 -3.38 -6.47 -10.31
N LEU A 37 -4.53 -5.94 -9.85
CA LEU A 37 -5.22 -6.47 -8.67
C LEU A 37 -5.72 -7.91 -8.84
N ARG A 38 -5.93 -8.36 -10.09
CA ARG A 38 -6.32 -9.76 -10.38
C ARG A 38 -5.26 -10.78 -9.96
N TYR A 39 -4.04 -10.33 -9.74
CA TYR A 39 -2.89 -11.16 -9.36
C TYR A 39 -2.49 -10.99 -7.88
N VAL A 40 -3.20 -10.17 -7.14
CA VAL A 40 -2.93 -9.88 -5.73
C VAL A 40 -3.66 -10.89 -4.87
N ILE A 41 -2.91 -11.55 -3.98
CA ILE A 41 -3.48 -12.37 -2.92
C ILE A 41 -3.61 -11.51 -1.68
N ALA A 42 -4.83 -11.40 -1.17
CA ALA A 42 -5.13 -10.75 0.08
C ALA A 42 -5.60 -11.78 1.12
N SER A 43 -5.17 -11.61 2.35
CA SER A 43 -5.71 -12.35 3.50
C SER A 43 -6.71 -11.47 4.21
N GLU A 44 -7.87 -12.01 4.53
CA GLU A 44 -8.93 -11.28 5.22
C GLU A 44 -9.33 -12.00 6.51
N CYS A 45 -9.59 -11.23 7.56
CA CYS A 45 -10.17 -11.74 8.79
C CYS A 45 -11.12 -10.70 9.43
N ILE A 46 -12.07 -11.19 10.20
CA ILE A 46 -12.93 -10.39 11.07
C ILE A 46 -12.39 -10.56 12.49
N LEU A 47 -12.15 -9.45 13.17
CA LEU A 47 -11.72 -9.42 14.57
C LEU A 47 -12.92 -9.12 15.45
N GLU A 48 -13.07 -9.89 16.51
CA GLU A 48 -14.05 -9.66 17.56
C GLU A 48 -13.43 -8.92 18.75
N PRO A 49 -14.24 -8.38 19.68
CA PRO A 49 -13.72 -7.75 20.89
C PRO A 49 -12.81 -8.72 21.68
N GLY A 50 -11.57 -8.29 21.92
CA GLY A 50 -10.53 -9.07 22.60
C GLY A 50 -9.55 -9.76 21.65
N ASP A 51 -9.83 -9.82 20.36
CA ASP A 51 -8.90 -10.36 19.37
C ASP A 51 -7.69 -9.47 19.16
N SER A 52 -6.60 -10.11 18.78
CA SER A 52 -5.35 -9.44 18.40
C SER A 52 -4.84 -9.96 17.05
N ILE A 53 -4.35 -9.06 16.22
CA ILE A 53 -3.71 -9.42 14.96
C ILE A 53 -2.29 -8.88 14.91
N PHE A 54 -1.37 -9.72 14.46
CA PHE A 54 0.00 -9.30 14.15
C PHE A 54 0.11 -8.93 12.66
N ILE A 55 0.48 -7.69 12.39
CA ILE A 55 0.73 -7.19 11.04
C ILE A 55 2.24 -7.10 10.84
N PRO A 56 2.85 -7.93 9.97
CA PRO A 56 4.27 -7.86 9.69
C PRO A 56 4.65 -6.51 9.07
N SER A 57 5.91 -6.11 9.27
CA SER A 57 6.42 -4.86 8.69
C SER A 57 6.36 -4.88 7.15
N GLY A 58 5.89 -3.79 6.56
CA GLY A 58 5.76 -3.63 5.11
C GLY A 58 4.48 -4.20 4.50
N TYR A 59 3.64 -4.87 5.26
CA TYR A 59 2.34 -5.31 4.79
C TYR A 59 1.39 -4.13 4.60
N TRP A 60 0.66 -4.16 3.48
CA TRP A 60 -0.51 -3.32 3.28
C TRP A 60 -1.63 -3.82 4.18
N HIS A 61 -2.35 -2.91 4.77
CA HIS A 61 -3.49 -3.27 5.61
C HIS A 61 -4.62 -2.25 5.43
N LEU A 62 -5.82 -2.77 5.30
CA LEU A 62 -7.06 -2.03 5.35
C LEU A 62 -7.83 -2.49 6.58
N MET A 63 -8.30 -1.53 7.37
CA MET A 63 -9.14 -1.80 8.54
C MET A 63 -10.49 -1.12 8.34
N THR A 64 -11.55 -1.92 8.30
CA THR A 64 -12.94 -1.45 8.18
C THR A 64 -13.67 -1.76 9.47
N TYR A 65 -14.12 -0.75 10.17
CA TYR A 65 -14.96 -0.93 11.36
C TYR A 65 -16.38 -1.25 10.90
N LEU A 66 -16.87 -2.43 11.28
CA LEU A 66 -18.22 -2.90 10.95
C LEU A 66 -19.23 -2.37 11.96
N ASP A 67 -18.79 -2.20 13.19
CA ASP A 67 -19.53 -1.64 14.31
C ASP A 67 -18.74 -0.54 15.01
N GLY A 68 -19.34 0.12 15.98
CA GLY A 68 -18.63 1.04 16.87
C GLY A 68 -17.62 0.28 17.75
N GLY A 69 -16.38 0.78 17.82
CA GLY A 69 -15.36 0.14 18.61
C GLY A 69 -14.07 0.95 18.69
N CYS A 70 -13.12 0.45 19.47
CA CYS A 70 -11.78 1.00 19.56
C CYS A 70 -10.74 -0.10 19.35
N SER A 71 -9.61 0.26 18.76
CA SER A 71 -8.45 -0.61 18.63
C SER A 71 -7.21 0.06 19.20
N VAL A 72 -6.31 -0.74 19.75
CA VAL A 72 -5.01 -0.29 20.26
C VAL A 72 -3.92 -0.90 19.41
N ALA A 73 -3.04 -0.07 18.84
CA ALA A 73 -1.94 -0.52 18.02
C ALA A 73 -0.60 -0.38 18.76
N TYR A 74 0.09 -1.48 18.98
CA TYR A 74 1.47 -1.49 19.45
C TYR A 74 2.41 -1.55 18.24
N ARG A 75 3.27 -0.55 18.09
CA ARG A 75 4.23 -0.49 16.98
C ARG A 75 5.64 -0.70 17.48
N LYS A 76 6.32 -1.72 16.95
CA LYS A 76 7.74 -1.93 17.21
C LYS A 76 8.55 -1.05 16.26
N ILE A 77 9.49 -0.28 16.82
CA ILE A 77 10.44 0.51 16.02
C ILE A 77 11.43 -0.44 15.36
N ALA A 78 11.77 -0.15 14.09
CA ALA A 78 12.79 -0.88 13.34
C ALA A 78 14.12 -0.89 14.10
N GLN A 79 14.74 -2.07 14.24
CA GLN A 79 16.01 -2.23 14.95
C GLN A 79 17.22 -2.20 14.00
N SER A 80 16.99 -2.30 12.69
CA SER A 80 18.07 -2.26 11.69
C SER A 80 18.43 -0.82 11.34
N ASN A 81 19.72 -0.48 11.35
CA ASN A 81 20.23 0.83 10.95
C ASN A 81 19.81 1.22 9.54
N LYS A 82 19.69 0.27 8.60
CA LYS A 82 19.18 0.51 7.25
C LYS A 82 17.72 0.94 7.27
N MET A 83 16.88 0.27 8.06
CA MET A 83 15.46 0.62 8.17
C MET A 83 15.26 1.98 8.84
N ILE A 84 16.07 2.29 9.85
CA ILE A 84 16.07 3.61 10.50
C ILE A 84 16.47 4.69 9.50
N ALA A 85 17.54 4.48 8.74
CA ALA A 85 18.01 5.42 7.72
C ALA A 85 16.92 5.66 6.64
N HIS A 86 16.28 4.61 6.15
CA HIS A 86 15.16 4.73 5.21
C HIS A 86 13.95 5.47 5.81
N ALA A 87 13.62 5.21 7.06
CA ALA A 87 12.53 5.91 7.74
C ALA A 87 12.84 7.41 7.91
N LEU A 88 14.08 7.75 8.27
CA LEU A 88 14.54 9.12 8.37
C LEU A 88 14.56 9.84 7.02
N LEU A 89 15.07 9.19 5.96
CA LEU A 89 15.00 9.71 4.59
C LEU A 89 13.57 9.99 4.16
N ASN A 90 12.67 9.06 4.45
CA ASN A 90 11.26 9.24 4.12
C ASN A 90 10.66 10.45 4.87
N LEU A 91 10.92 10.56 6.17
CA LEU A 91 10.37 11.61 7.01
C LEU A 91 10.94 12.99 6.68
N ILE A 92 12.28 13.08 6.45
CA ILE A 92 12.99 14.37 6.32
C ILE A 92 13.01 14.85 4.87
N ILE A 93 13.02 13.96 3.89
CA ILE A 93 13.17 14.33 2.48
C ILE A 93 11.91 14.02 1.69
N TYR A 94 11.47 12.77 1.65
CA TYR A 94 10.42 12.36 0.72
C TYR A 94 9.05 12.97 1.06
N LEU A 95 8.64 12.97 2.32
CA LEU A 95 7.37 13.57 2.72
C LEU A 95 7.34 15.10 2.55
N PRO A 96 8.36 15.88 2.95
CA PRO A 96 8.38 17.31 2.68
C PRO A 96 8.40 17.65 1.19
N VAL A 97 9.19 16.91 0.39
CA VAL A 97 9.24 17.10 -1.07
C VAL A 97 7.89 16.78 -1.71
N ASP A 98 7.27 15.66 -1.34
CA ASP A 98 5.92 15.31 -1.84
C ASP A 98 4.90 16.40 -1.49
N LYS A 99 4.88 16.88 -0.24
CA LYS A 99 3.99 17.98 0.18
C LYS A 99 4.24 19.27 -0.60
N LEU A 100 5.50 19.63 -0.81
CA LEU A 100 5.87 20.82 -1.58
C LEU A 100 5.37 20.73 -3.03
N LEU A 101 5.59 19.58 -3.67
CA LEU A 101 5.17 19.35 -5.06
C LEU A 101 3.65 19.29 -5.19
N VAL A 102 2.94 18.69 -4.21
CA VAL A 102 1.47 18.72 -4.15
C VAL A 102 0.95 20.17 -4.05
N ASN A 103 1.60 21.02 -3.24
CA ASN A 103 1.17 22.41 -3.08
C ASN A 103 1.45 23.25 -4.32
N LEU A 104 2.60 23.05 -4.99
CA LEU A 104 2.99 23.83 -6.17
C LEU A 104 2.26 23.36 -7.44
N PHE A 105 2.09 22.07 -7.62
CA PHE A 105 1.57 21.44 -8.84
C PHE A 105 0.58 20.31 -8.54
N PRO A 106 -0.54 20.56 -7.86
CA PRO A 106 -1.40 19.50 -7.31
C PRO A 106 -1.84 18.47 -8.35
N LYS A 107 -2.39 18.93 -9.47
CA LYS A 107 -2.90 18.04 -10.53
C LYS A 107 -1.77 17.37 -11.32
N GLY A 108 -0.74 18.12 -11.67
CA GLY A 108 0.38 17.62 -12.47
C GLY A 108 1.21 16.59 -11.70
N TRP A 109 1.51 16.86 -10.44
CA TRP A 109 2.26 15.96 -9.59
C TRP A 109 1.49 14.66 -9.29
N GLN A 110 0.20 14.76 -8.99
CA GLN A 110 -0.63 13.59 -8.77
C GLN A 110 -0.70 12.69 -10.03
N ALA A 111 -0.95 13.28 -11.20
CA ALA A 111 -0.98 12.56 -12.47
C ALA A 111 0.38 11.89 -12.80
N LEU A 112 1.49 12.53 -12.46
CA LEU A 112 2.83 11.92 -12.63
C LEU A 112 3.01 10.71 -11.71
N LYS A 113 2.62 10.80 -10.44
CA LYS A 113 2.69 9.68 -9.49
C LYS A 113 1.87 8.49 -9.98
N GLU A 114 0.66 8.73 -10.45
CA GLU A 114 -0.21 7.70 -11.01
C GLU A 114 0.40 7.03 -12.25
N ARG A 115 0.94 7.82 -13.19
CA ARG A 115 1.66 7.28 -14.35
C ARG A 115 2.82 6.37 -13.97
N ILE A 116 3.59 6.75 -12.94
CA ILE A 116 4.70 5.94 -12.47
C ILE A 116 4.20 4.63 -11.86
N ALA A 117 3.13 4.67 -11.07
CA ALA A 117 2.51 3.48 -10.49
C ALA A 117 1.95 2.55 -11.59
N ASP A 118 1.22 3.10 -12.57
CA ASP A 118 0.69 2.37 -13.71
C ASP A 118 1.81 1.69 -14.54
N LYS A 119 2.88 2.43 -14.82
CA LYS A 119 4.04 1.91 -15.56
C LYS A 119 4.67 0.71 -14.85
N ARG A 120 4.92 0.82 -13.53
CA ARG A 120 5.51 -0.26 -12.73
C ARG A 120 4.63 -1.49 -12.70
N ALA A 121 3.33 -1.32 -12.49
CA ALA A 121 2.37 -2.42 -12.54
C ALA A 121 2.34 -3.09 -13.93
N GLY A 122 2.36 -2.29 -15.01
CA GLY A 122 2.41 -2.77 -16.39
C GLY A 122 3.67 -3.58 -16.70
N GLU A 123 4.84 -3.15 -16.24
CA GLU A 123 6.11 -3.87 -16.41
C GLU A 123 6.07 -5.26 -15.74
N ILE A 124 5.45 -5.35 -14.56
CA ILE A 124 5.27 -6.65 -13.89
C ILE A 124 4.28 -7.53 -14.65
N LEU A 125 3.16 -6.99 -15.11
CA LEU A 125 2.17 -7.74 -15.87
C LEU A 125 2.72 -8.27 -17.20
N MET A 126 3.56 -7.52 -17.88
CA MET A 126 4.24 -7.99 -19.11
C MET A 126 5.25 -9.09 -18.82
N ASN A 127 5.90 -9.07 -17.66
CA ASN A 127 6.84 -10.10 -17.22
C ASN A 127 6.18 -11.25 -16.46
N SER A 128 4.92 -11.51 -16.70
CA SER A 128 3.94 -12.24 -15.86
C SER A 128 4.15 -13.74 -15.63
N LYS A 129 5.34 -14.29 -15.87
CA LYS A 129 5.70 -15.64 -15.37
C LYS A 129 5.75 -15.75 -13.84
N LYS A 130 5.78 -14.61 -13.14
CA LYS A 130 5.97 -14.56 -11.68
C LYS A 130 4.67 -14.61 -10.87
N TYR A 131 3.57 -14.20 -11.45
CA TYR A 131 2.29 -14.10 -10.76
C TYR A 131 1.21 -14.91 -11.52
N PRO A 132 0.91 -16.14 -11.12
CA PRO A 132 -0.20 -16.89 -11.70
C PRO A 132 -1.53 -16.19 -11.37
N LEU A 133 -2.48 -16.21 -12.32
CA LEU A 133 -3.85 -15.77 -12.08
C LEU A 133 -4.46 -16.65 -10.98
N HIS A 134 -4.92 -16.01 -9.94
CA HIS A 134 -5.77 -16.65 -8.93
C HIS A 134 -7.23 -16.34 -9.32
N ILE A 135 -7.87 -17.33 -9.98
CA ILE A 135 -9.28 -17.31 -10.37
C ILE A 135 -10.10 -17.88 -9.21
#